data_ddc00bcc2c93d79d1309941d0ab536dc
#
_entry.id   ddc00bcc2c93d79d1309941d0ab536dc
#
_cell.length_a   1.000
_cell.length_b   1.000
_cell.length_c   1.000
_cell.angle_alpha   90.00
_cell.angle_beta   90.00
_cell.angle_gamma   90.00
#
_symmetry.space_group_name_H-M   'P 1'
#
loop_
_entity.id
_entity.type
_entity.pdbx_description
1 polymer ?
#
loop_
_entity_poly.entity_id
_entity_poly.type
_entity_poly.pdbx_seq_one_letter_code
_entity_poly.pdbx_strand_id
1 'polypeptide(L)' 'IDFEPGDYVKNPSNKDWGIGQVQSIIGNKVTVNFENYGKRVINAENVNLEKVNNENE' A
#
# COMPACT_ATOMS: atom_id res chain seq x y z
N ILE A 1 10.32 6.08 5.02
CA ILE A 1 8.99 5.63 4.59
C ILE A 1 7.93 6.47 5.25
N ASP A 2 7.01 6.96 4.45
CA ASP A 2 5.98 7.88 4.92
C ASP A 2 4.64 7.22 5.15
N PHE A 3 4.61 5.92 5.31
CA PHE A 3 3.36 5.19 5.51
C PHE A 3 3.25 4.72 6.94
N GLU A 4 2.03 4.52 7.39
CA GLU A 4 1.74 3.97 8.71
C GLU A 4 0.70 2.86 8.56
N PRO A 5 0.69 1.90 9.47
CA PRO A 5 -0.39 0.91 9.47
C PRO A 5 -1.74 1.61 9.52
N GLY A 6 -2.65 1.14 8.69
CA GLY A 6 -3.98 1.73 8.54
C GLY A 6 -4.10 2.67 7.36
N ASP A 7 -2.97 3.13 6.81
CA ASP A 7 -3.01 4.01 5.63
C ASP A 7 -3.54 3.27 4.43
N TYR A 8 -4.22 4.00 3.55
CA TYR A 8 -4.65 3.45 2.26
C TYR A 8 -3.67 3.87 1.19
N VAL A 9 -3.34 2.93 0.32
CA VAL A 9 -2.33 3.13 -0.72
C VAL A 9 -2.79 2.48 -2.00
N LYS A 10 -2.13 2.83 -3.09
CA LYS A 10 -2.29 2.12 -4.35
C LYS A 10 -0.92 1.90 -4.95
N ASN A 11 -0.83 0.91 -5.82
CA ASN A 11 0.39 0.62 -6.55
C ASN A 11 0.21 1.11 -7.98
N PRO A 12 0.84 2.23 -8.36
CA PRO A 12 0.63 2.78 -9.69
C PRO A 12 1.09 1.86 -10.81
N SER A 13 2.00 0.95 -10.52
CA SER A 13 2.50 0.00 -11.52
C SER A 13 1.55 -1.17 -11.71
N ASN A 14 0.62 -1.37 -10.79
CA ASN A 14 -0.34 -2.46 -10.84
C ASN A 14 -1.70 -1.95 -10.39
N LYS A 15 -2.28 -1.09 -11.21
CA LYS A 15 -3.52 -0.41 -10.82
C LYS A 15 -4.69 -1.35 -10.62
N ASP A 16 -4.65 -2.49 -11.28
CA ASP A 16 -5.72 -3.48 -11.15
C ASP A 16 -5.74 -4.15 -9.77
N TRP A 17 -4.72 -3.95 -8.95
CA TRP A 17 -4.75 -4.48 -7.58
C TRP A 17 -5.77 -3.72 -6.72
N GLY A 18 -6.11 -2.49 -7.11
CA GLY A 18 -7.07 -1.70 -6.36
C GLY A 18 -6.43 -1.01 -5.17
N ILE A 19 -7.27 -0.53 -4.27
CA ILE A 19 -6.81 0.15 -3.07
C ILE A 19 -6.34 -0.89 -2.07
N GLY A 20 -5.21 -0.61 -1.42
CA GLY A 20 -4.69 -1.47 -0.37
C GLY A 20 -4.67 -0.75 0.96
N GLN A 21 -4.66 -1.51 2.03
CA GLN A 21 -4.48 -0.95 3.36
C GLN A 21 -3.21 -1.51 3.95
N VAL A 22 -2.36 -0.61 4.44
CA VAL A 22 -1.10 -1.00 5.07
C VAL A 22 -1.40 -1.69 6.39
N GLN A 23 -0.83 -2.88 6.58
CA GLN A 23 -1.05 -3.66 7.78
C GLN A 23 0.14 -3.60 8.72
N SER A 24 1.35 -3.61 8.18
CA SER A 24 2.56 -3.54 9.01
C SER A 24 3.71 -3.02 8.17
N ILE A 25 4.69 -2.46 8.87
CA ILE A 25 5.91 -1.95 8.24
C ILE A 25 7.07 -2.43 9.09
N ILE A 26 7.99 -3.16 8.47
CA ILE A 26 9.20 -3.64 9.13
C ILE A 26 10.36 -3.29 8.23
N GLY A 27 11.14 -2.29 8.65
CA GLY A 27 12.21 -1.78 7.80
C GLY A 27 11.63 -1.24 6.51
N ASN A 28 12.06 -1.76 5.39
CA ASN A 28 11.55 -1.35 4.08
C ASN A 28 10.42 -2.23 3.58
N LYS A 29 9.98 -3.19 4.38
CA LYS A 29 8.96 -4.12 3.93
C LYS A 29 7.61 -3.69 4.46
N VAL A 30 6.71 -3.41 3.54
CA VAL A 30 5.37 -2.93 3.84
C VAL A 30 4.39 -4.02 3.45
N THR A 31 3.64 -4.52 4.41
CA THR A 31 2.60 -5.50 4.14
C THR A 31 1.31 -4.76 3.88
N VAL A 32 0.73 -4.99 2.71
CA VAL A 32 -0.47 -4.30 2.26
C VAL A 32 -1.50 -5.34 1.83
N ASN A 33 -2.73 -5.12 2.21
CA ASN A 33 -3.84 -5.96 1.76
C ASN A 33 -4.60 -5.18 0.70
N PHE A 34 -4.47 -5.63 -0.57
CA PHE A 34 -5.12 -4.96 -1.70
C PHE A 34 -6.49 -5.56 -1.95
N GLU A 35 -7.46 -4.71 -2.28
CA GLU A 35 -8.85 -5.16 -2.40
C GLU A 35 -9.04 -6.18 -3.53
N ASN A 36 -8.25 -6.12 -4.60
CA ASN A 36 -8.40 -7.01 -5.73
C ASN A 36 -7.28 -8.03 -5.86
N TYR A 37 -6.32 -8.03 -4.95
CA TYR A 37 -5.18 -8.92 -5.09
C TYR A 37 -4.82 -9.62 -3.79
N GLY A 38 -5.28 -9.13 -2.65
CA GLY A 38 -4.98 -9.73 -1.37
C GLY A 38 -3.70 -9.19 -0.77
N LYS A 39 -3.15 -9.96 0.14
CA LYS A 39 -2.01 -9.51 0.94
C LYS A 39 -0.71 -9.65 0.16
N ARG A 40 0.07 -8.58 0.15
CA ARG A 40 1.39 -8.57 -0.48
C ARG A 40 2.39 -7.90 0.43
N VAL A 41 3.62 -8.39 0.41
CA VAL A 41 4.73 -7.73 1.08
C VAL A 41 5.51 -6.97 0.00
N ILE A 42 5.57 -5.66 0.16
CA ILE A 42 6.15 -4.76 -0.84
C ILE A 42 7.46 -4.21 -0.28
N ASN A 43 8.52 -4.27 -1.07
CA ASN A 43 9.76 -3.61 -0.71
C ASN A 43 9.67 -2.16 -1.17
N ALA A 44 9.54 -1.25 -0.23
CA ALA A 44 9.29 0.16 -0.54
C ALA A 44 10.49 0.85 -1.18
N GLU A 45 11.66 0.24 -1.18
CA GLU A 45 12.79 0.79 -1.92
C GLU A 45 12.64 0.59 -3.41
N ASN A 46 11.92 -0.45 -3.83
CA ASN A 46 11.82 -0.81 -5.24
C ASN A 46 10.48 -0.46 -5.85
N VAL A 47 9.49 -0.18 -5.05
CA VAL A 47 8.12 0.05 -5.52
C VAL A 47 7.63 1.36 -4.92
N ASN A 48 7.10 2.22 -5.77
CA ASN A 48 6.52 3.48 -5.33
C ASN A 48 5.05 3.28 -5.04
N LEU A 49 4.71 3.15 -3.77
CA LEU A 49 3.32 3.18 -3.36
C LEU A 49 2.88 4.62 -3.20
N GLU A 50 1.63 4.89 -3.54
CA GLU A 50 1.05 6.23 -3.37
C GLU A 50 -0.03 6.17 -2.32
N LYS A 51 -0.02 7.13 -1.41
CA LYS A 51 -1.09 7.26 -0.43
C LYS A 51 -2.37 7.66 -1.11
N VAL A 52 -3.45 7.04 -0.67
CA VAL A 52 -4.78 7.42 -1.13
C VAL A 52 -5.46 8.14 0.00
N ASN A 53 -5.88 9.37 -0.30
CA ASN A 53 -6.60 10.14 0.67
C ASN A 53 -8.08 9.90 0.42
N ASN A 54 -8.74 9.12 1.25
CA ASN A 54 -10.15 8.85 1.00
C ASN A 54 -11.03 9.50 2.05
N GLU A 55 -10.56 10.59 2.63
CA GLU A 55 -11.40 11.31 3.41
C GLU A 55 -12.24 12.20 2.63
N ASN A 56 -12.59 12.35 1.99
CA ASN A 56 -13.48 13.16 1.40
C ASN A 56 -14.10 12.72 0.44
N GLU A 57 -13.84 12.20 0.34
CA GLU A 57 -14.35 11.85 -0.33
C GLU A 57 -15.03 12.03 -0.34
#